data_019518149a9060a8e0a637f9b54ea953
#
_entry.id   019518149a9060a8e0a637f9b54ea953
#
_cell.length_a   1.000
_cell.length_b   1.000
_cell.length_c   1.000
_cell.angle_alpha   90.00
_cell.angle_beta   90.00
_cell.angle_gamma   90.00
#
_symmetry.space_group_name_H-M   'P 1'
#
loop_
_entity.id
_entity.type
_entity.pdbx_description
1 polymer ?
#
loop_
_entity_poly.entity_id
_entity_poly.type
_entity_poly.pdbx_seq_one_letter_code
_entity_poly.pdbx_strand_id
1 'polypeptide(L)'
;MTIAITGATGHLGGEIIEELLRLGTSSNSIVPVIRNKAKAATFARRGMSPRIASYEDHGALRNAFDGAREMVLISSPVLNNAIRVQQLHNAVTAAHSVGVKHLIYIGLAAPEKQAFGLEEVELATEYLIRALGVPFTFIRNGVYFDELRSELEIAAKTGVLPSATGNQPLNWALRRDMACAVAAVLHQKGHEWKTYELTAAQAFTYDDLATALSQTTGRRVTHHQTDPASAVRALTDSGMPSEHASTIVEDFQTPIAHRKFTDHNDALTDFTGRPTDPATSIRTLFR
;
A
#
# COMPACT_ATOMS: atom_id res chain seq x y z
N MET A 1 -13.73 -9.37 19.57
CA MET A 1 -14.12 -9.02 18.17
C MET A 1 -13.07 -9.64 17.25
N THR A 2 -13.46 -10.39 16.22
CA THR A 2 -12.52 -11.13 15.37
C THR A 2 -12.29 -10.37 14.07
N ILE A 3 -11.04 -10.08 13.75
CA ILE A 3 -10.61 -9.33 12.57
C ILE A 3 -9.84 -10.27 11.65
N ALA A 4 -10.38 -10.59 10.47
CA ALA A 4 -9.65 -11.34 9.44
C ALA A 4 -8.83 -10.37 8.57
N ILE A 5 -7.57 -10.70 8.31
CA ILE A 5 -6.68 -9.85 7.51
C ILE A 5 -6.06 -10.70 6.40
N THR A 6 -6.43 -10.41 5.15
CA THR A 6 -5.80 -11.03 3.99
C THR A 6 -4.45 -10.38 3.70
N GLY A 7 -3.60 -11.07 2.93
CA GLY A 7 -2.27 -10.52 2.65
C GLY A 7 -1.38 -10.34 3.89
N ALA A 8 -1.69 -10.99 5.00
CA ALA A 8 -1.04 -10.83 6.30
C ALA A 8 0.49 -11.10 6.29
N THR A 9 0.99 -11.84 5.32
CA THR A 9 2.43 -12.10 5.14
C THR A 9 3.14 -11.09 4.26
N GLY A 10 2.41 -10.14 3.67
CA GLY A 10 2.94 -9.02 2.90
C GLY A 10 3.35 -7.86 3.80
N HIS A 11 4.03 -6.88 3.24
CA HIS A 11 4.49 -5.69 3.98
C HIS A 11 3.33 -4.94 4.63
N LEU A 12 2.33 -4.53 3.86
CA LEU A 12 1.19 -3.76 4.39
C LEU A 12 0.39 -4.55 5.43
N GLY A 13 0.04 -5.82 5.14
CA GLY A 13 -0.71 -6.65 6.07
C GLY A 13 0.04 -6.90 7.38
N GLY A 14 1.37 -7.06 7.30
CA GLY A 14 2.23 -7.15 8.47
C GLY A 14 2.20 -5.87 9.32
N GLU A 15 2.37 -4.71 8.68
CA GLU A 15 2.35 -3.42 9.37
C GLU A 15 0.97 -3.11 9.99
N ILE A 16 -0.14 -3.47 9.34
CA ILE A 16 -1.48 -3.35 9.93
C ILE A 16 -1.60 -4.19 11.20
N ILE A 17 -1.10 -5.42 11.19
CA ILE A 17 -1.10 -6.29 12.38
C ILE A 17 -0.27 -5.66 13.51
N GLU A 18 0.94 -5.15 13.21
CA GLU A 18 1.76 -4.49 14.22
C GLU A 18 1.06 -3.27 14.83
N GLU A 19 0.42 -2.43 14.01
CA GLU A 19 -0.30 -1.26 14.51
C GLU A 19 -1.53 -1.63 15.33
N LEU A 20 -2.29 -2.66 14.95
CA LEU A 20 -3.40 -3.17 15.77
C LEU A 20 -2.93 -3.65 17.14
N LEU A 21 -1.83 -4.40 17.19
CA LEU A 21 -1.24 -4.84 18.46
C LEU A 21 -0.74 -3.67 19.29
N ARG A 22 -0.10 -2.67 18.67
CA ARG A 22 0.35 -1.44 19.33
C ARG A 22 -0.81 -0.64 19.93
N LEU A 23 -1.98 -0.65 19.28
CA LEU A 23 -3.22 -0.03 19.77
C LEU A 23 -3.94 -0.87 20.84
N GLY A 24 -3.39 -2.02 21.22
CA GLY A 24 -3.95 -2.88 22.28
C GLY A 24 -4.96 -3.92 21.80
N THR A 25 -5.11 -4.13 20.48
CA THR A 25 -5.91 -5.25 19.97
C THR A 25 -5.28 -6.56 20.40
N SER A 26 -6.08 -7.43 21.03
CA SER A 26 -5.57 -8.74 21.47
C SER A 26 -5.20 -9.63 20.28
N SER A 27 -4.03 -10.28 20.34
CA SER A 27 -3.53 -11.13 19.27
C SER A 27 -4.50 -12.27 18.90
N ASN A 28 -5.22 -12.82 19.87
CA ASN A 28 -6.22 -13.87 19.63
C ASN A 28 -7.47 -13.38 18.88
N SER A 29 -7.66 -12.06 18.78
CA SER A 29 -8.73 -11.43 17.99
C SER A 29 -8.35 -11.24 16.53
N ILE A 30 -7.05 -11.36 16.17
CA ILE A 30 -6.54 -11.20 14.82
C ILE A 30 -6.40 -12.56 14.15
N VAL A 31 -7.01 -12.70 12.98
CA VAL A 31 -6.96 -13.90 12.14
C VAL A 31 -6.19 -13.58 10.86
N PRO A 32 -4.87 -13.85 10.82
CA PRO A 32 -4.10 -13.72 9.60
C PRO A 32 -4.57 -14.75 8.57
N VAL A 33 -4.99 -14.30 7.39
CA VAL A 33 -5.33 -15.17 6.26
C VAL A 33 -4.14 -15.21 5.31
N ILE A 34 -3.56 -16.41 5.15
CA ILE A 34 -2.28 -16.60 4.48
C ILE A 34 -2.34 -17.74 3.46
N ARG A 35 -1.58 -17.63 2.36
CA ARG A 35 -1.49 -18.69 1.35
C ARG A 35 -0.47 -19.77 1.71
N ASN A 36 0.66 -19.36 2.26
CA ASN A 36 1.77 -20.26 2.55
C ASN A 36 1.69 -20.80 3.99
N LYS A 37 1.29 -22.08 4.12
CA LYS A 37 1.18 -22.78 5.40
C LYS A 37 2.49 -22.74 6.22
N ALA A 38 3.66 -22.72 5.58
CA ALA A 38 4.94 -22.66 6.29
C ALA A 38 5.10 -21.38 7.15
N LYS A 39 4.41 -20.30 6.80
CA LYS A 39 4.40 -19.04 7.58
C LYS A 39 3.43 -19.05 8.76
N ALA A 40 2.57 -20.07 8.91
CA ALA A 40 1.55 -20.13 9.97
C ALA A 40 2.18 -20.12 11.37
N ALA A 41 3.27 -20.85 11.58
CA ALA A 41 3.95 -20.93 12.87
C ALA A 41 4.43 -19.55 13.40
N THR A 42 4.75 -18.61 12.52
CA THR A 42 5.16 -17.25 12.90
C THR A 42 4.04 -16.50 13.61
N PHE A 43 2.82 -16.61 13.11
CA PHE A 43 1.64 -15.98 13.70
C PHE A 43 1.17 -16.72 14.96
N ALA A 44 1.18 -18.05 14.93
CA ALA A 44 0.77 -18.88 16.07
C ALA A 44 1.64 -18.63 17.31
N ARG A 45 2.96 -18.45 17.15
CA ARG A 45 3.86 -18.10 18.26
C ARG A 45 3.55 -16.74 18.89
N ARG A 46 2.83 -15.86 18.16
CA ARG A 46 2.37 -14.56 18.64
C ARG A 46 0.95 -14.59 19.20
N GLY A 47 0.36 -15.79 19.38
CA GLY A 47 -0.98 -15.98 19.93
C GLY A 47 -2.11 -15.72 18.94
N MET A 48 -1.81 -15.64 17.63
CA MET A 48 -2.83 -15.50 16.58
C MET A 48 -3.23 -16.87 16.04
N SER A 49 -4.41 -16.96 15.41
CA SER A 49 -4.92 -18.18 14.79
C SER A 49 -4.91 -18.03 13.25
N PRO A 50 -3.77 -18.28 12.58
CA PRO A 50 -3.70 -18.10 11.13
C PRO A 50 -4.57 -19.13 10.41
N ARG A 51 -5.25 -18.70 9.35
CA ARG A 51 -6.07 -19.55 8.48
C ARG A 51 -5.49 -19.58 7.07
N ILE A 52 -5.57 -20.75 6.43
CA ILE A 52 -4.97 -20.97 5.13
C ILE A 52 -6.04 -20.81 4.05
N ALA A 53 -5.88 -19.85 3.17
CA ALA A 53 -6.74 -19.68 1.99
C ALA A 53 -5.98 -18.94 0.88
N SER A 54 -6.34 -19.24 -0.37
CA SER A 54 -5.94 -18.51 -1.56
C SER A 54 -7.15 -17.82 -2.17
N TYR A 55 -6.95 -16.70 -2.87
CA TYR A 55 -8.03 -16.01 -3.56
C TYR A 55 -8.66 -16.81 -4.70
N GLU A 56 -8.01 -17.86 -5.18
CA GLU A 56 -8.56 -18.79 -6.17
C GLU A 56 -9.59 -19.76 -5.58
N ASP A 57 -9.56 -20.01 -4.27
CA ASP A 57 -10.41 -21.01 -3.61
C ASP A 57 -11.48 -20.33 -2.73
N HIS A 58 -12.66 -20.14 -3.31
CA HIS A 58 -13.81 -19.54 -2.63
C HIS A 58 -14.22 -20.34 -1.37
N GLY A 59 -14.14 -21.69 -1.40
CA GLY A 59 -14.49 -22.54 -0.25
C GLY A 59 -13.51 -22.36 0.91
N ALA A 60 -12.21 -22.35 0.61
CA ALA A 60 -11.19 -22.06 1.62
C ALA A 60 -11.32 -20.63 2.19
N LEU A 61 -11.66 -19.64 1.36
CA LEU A 61 -11.92 -18.27 1.81
C LEU A 61 -13.11 -18.19 2.76
N ARG A 62 -14.23 -18.86 2.45
CA ARG A 62 -15.39 -18.92 3.36
C ARG A 62 -14.98 -19.49 4.73
N ASN A 63 -14.25 -20.60 4.74
CA ASN A 63 -13.77 -21.21 5.98
C ASN A 63 -12.78 -20.27 6.71
N ALA A 64 -11.94 -19.55 5.96
CA ALA A 64 -10.98 -18.61 6.54
C ALA A 64 -11.64 -17.38 7.13
N PHE A 65 -12.78 -16.93 6.61
CA PHE A 65 -13.49 -15.76 7.10
C PHE A 65 -14.58 -16.09 8.12
N ASP A 66 -14.90 -17.36 8.33
CA ASP A 66 -15.95 -17.78 9.26
C ASP A 66 -15.73 -17.21 10.67
N GLY A 67 -16.80 -16.59 11.24
CA GLY A 67 -16.77 -15.94 12.53
C GLY A 67 -16.01 -14.61 12.58
N ALA A 68 -15.48 -14.12 11.47
CA ALA A 68 -14.90 -12.78 11.40
C ALA A 68 -16.02 -11.74 11.41
N ARG A 69 -15.93 -10.78 12.34
CA ARG A 69 -16.84 -9.64 12.38
C ARG A 69 -16.37 -8.52 11.46
N GLU A 70 -15.08 -8.28 11.44
CA GLU A 70 -14.43 -7.29 10.59
C GLU A 70 -13.39 -7.98 9.71
N MET A 71 -13.16 -7.42 8.56
CA MET A 71 -12.23 -7.95 7.60
C MET A 71 -11.44 -6.85 6.89
N VAL A 72 -10.14 -7.02 6.80
CA VAL A 72 -9.28 -6.26 5.90
C VAL A 72 -9.00 -7.10 4.66
N LEU A 73 -9.51 -6.65 3.53
CA LEU A 73 -9.27 -7.24 2.23
C LEU A 73 -8.23 -6.39 1.50
N ILE A 74 -6.98 -6.85 1.47
CA ILE A 74 -5.94 -6.25 0.65
C ILE A 74 -6.09 -6.77 -0.77
N SER A 75 -6.10 -5.88 -1.76
CA SER A 75 -6.25 -6.23 -3.16
C SER A 75 -5.20 -7.24 -3.64
N SER A 76 -5.53 -7.97 -4.70
CA SER A 76 -4.64 -9.01 -5.24
C SER A 76 -3.38 -8.39 -5.86
N PRO A 77 -2.19 -8.97 -5.66
CA PRO A 77 -0.95 -8.54 -6.29
C PRO A 77 -0.79 -9.03 -7.74
N VAL A 78 -1.76 -9.79 -8.27
CA VAL A 78 -1.69 -10.33 -9.62
C VAL A 78 -1.93 -9.21 -10.64
N LEU A 79 -1.05 -9.07 -11.64
CA LEU A 79 -1.14 -8.01 -12.65
C LEU A 79 -2.13 -8.33 -13.78
N ASN A 80 -2.49 -9.59 -13.96
CA ASN A 80 -3.51 -9.99 -14.95
C ASN A 80 -4.91 -9.65 -14.43
N ASN A 81 -5.57 -8.68 -15.05
CA ASN A 81 -6.87 -8.17 -14.62
C ASN A 81 -7.97 -9.24 -14.62
N ALA A 82 -7.99 -10.17 -15.57
CA ALA A 82 -9.02 -11.24 -15.60
C ALA A 82 -8.89 -12.16 -14.37
N ILE A 83 -7.67 -12.55 -14.02
CA ILE A 83 -7.41 -13.36 -12.82
C ILE A 83 -7.73 -12.55 -11.56
N ARG A 84 -7.31 -11.28 -11.51
CA ARG A 84 -7.51 -10.39 -10.37
C ARG A 84 -8.99 -10.15 -10.07
N VAL A 85 -9.82 -9.91 -11.10
CA VAL A 85 -11.27 -9.79 -10.96
C VAL A 85 -11.86 -11.04 -10.32
N GLN A 86 -11.51 -12.23 -10.82
CA GLN A 86 -12.01 -13.49 -10.26
C GLN A 86 -11.58 -13.69 -8.80
N GLN A 87 -10.33 -13.38 -8.47
CA GLN A 87 -9.80 -13.49 -7.12
C GLN A 87 -10.54 -12.57 -6.14
N LEU A 88 -10.74 -11.30 -6.51
CA LEU A 88 -11.43 -10.34 -5.66
C LEU A 88 -12.93 -10.64 -5.57
N HIS A 89 -13.56 -11.10 -6.65
CA HIS A 89 -14.93 -11.60 -6.63
C HIS A 89 -15.08 -12.75 -5.61
N ASN A 90 -14.19 -13.74 -5.63
CA ASN A 90 -14.21 -14.85 -4.69
C ASN A 90 -14.09 -14.35 -3.24
N ALA A 91 -13.17 -13.43 -2.96
CA ALA A 91 -12.95 -12.92 -1.63
C ALA A 91 -14.15 -12.12 -1.10
N VAL A 92 -14.71 -11.23 -1.92
CA VAL A 92 -15.86 -10.40 -1.52
C VAL A 92 -17.11 -11.24 -1.30
N THR A 93 -17.40 -12.19 -2.21
CA THR A 93 -18.58 -13.05 -2.08
C THR A 93 -18.45 -14.05 -0.93
N ALA A 94 -17.25 -14.54 -0.64
CA ALA A 94 -16.97 -15.35 0.54
C ALA A 94 -17.22 -14.54 1.83
N ALA A 95 -16.72 -13.31 1.92
CA ALA A 95 -16.94 -12.44 3.08
C ALA A 95 -18.43 -12.13 3.29
N HIS A 96 -19.17 -11.83 2.21
CA HIS A 96 -20.62 -11.62 2.27
C HIS A 96 -21.34 -12.88 2.76
N SER A 97 -21.01 -14.06 2.23
CA SER A 97 -21.68 -15.33 2.55
C SER A 97 -21.56 -15.75 4.02
N VAL A 98 -20.49 -15.36 4.71
CA VAL A 98 -20.28 -15.64 6.12
C VAL A 98 -20.75 -14.49 7.03
N GLY A 99 -21.31 -13.42 6.46
CA GLY A 99 -21.94 -12.32 7.20
C GLY A 99 -20.95 -11.38 7.88
N VAL A 100 -19.80 -11.10 7.27
CA VAL A 100 -18.88 -10.05 7.72
C VAL A 100 -19.66 -8.75 7.92
N LYS A 101 -19.44 -8.05 9.04
CA LYS A 101 -20.22 -6.86 9.42
C LYS A 101 -19.58 -5.56 8.96
N HIS A 102 -18.27 -5.56 8.72
CA HIS A 102 -17.54 -4.42 8.19
C HIS A 102 -16.35 -4.91 7.35
N LEU A 103 -16.35 -4.56 6.08
CA LEU A 103 -15.31 -4.90 5.13
C LEU A 103 -14.45 -3.67 4.81
N ILE A 104 -13.22 -3.65 5.27
CA ILE A 104 -12.23 -2.65 4.90
C ILE A 104 -11.53 -3.15 3.63
N TYR A 105 -11.81 -2.54 2.50
CA TYR A 105 -11.18 -2.88 1.22
C TYR A 105 -10.05 -1.91 0.92
N ILE A 106 -8.86 -2.44 0.67
CA ILE A 106 -7.67 -1.65 0.33
C ILE A 106 -7.39 -1.79 -1.16
N GLY A 107 -7.64 -0.71 -1.89
CA GLY A 107 -7.42 -0.55 -3.32
C GLY A 107 -6.39 0.55 -3.62
N LEU A 108 -6.47 1.13 -4.82
CA LEU A 108 -5.59 2.18 -5.32
C LEU A 108 -6.27 3.56 -5.26
N ALA A 109 -5.48 4.58 -4.92
CA ALA A 109 -5.92 5.98 -4.93
C ALA A 109 -6.10 6.51 -6.36
N ALA A 110 -7.02 7.47 -6.51
CA ALA A 110 -7.33 8.13 -7.77
C ALA A 110 -7.51 7.15 -8.94
N PRO A 111 -8.38 6.11 -8.81
CA PRO A 111 -8.48 5.06 -9.80
C PRO A 111 -8.94 5.58 -11.17
N GLU A 112 -9.56 6.76 -11.22
CA GLU A 112 -9.99 7.42 -12.46
C GLU A 112 -8.81 7.86 -13.34
N LYS A 113 -7.61 8.03 -12.75
CA LYS A 113 -6.39 8.46 -13.46
C LYS A 113 -5.68 7.33 -14.21
N GLN A 114 -6.00 6.09 -13.91
CA GLN A 114 -5.45 4.89 -14.56
C GLN A 114 -3.92 4.94 -14.70
N ALA A 115 -3.23 5.02 -13.56
CA ALA A 115 -1.78 5.12 -13.51
C ALA A 115 -1.08 3.78 -13.84
N PHE A 116 -1.71 2.66 -13.45
CA PHE A 116 -1.13 1.32 -13.51
C PHE A 116 -1.90 0.33 -14.39
N GLY A 117 -3.09 0.71 -14.92
CA GLY A 117 -3.95 -0.20 -15.68
C GLY A 117 -4.65 -1.29 -14.83
N LEU A 118 -4.62 -1.15 -13.52
CA LEU A 118 -5.24 -2.08 -12.55
C LEU A 118 -6.50 -1.51 -11.92
N GLU A 119 -6.74 -0.23 -12.07
CA GLU A 119 -7.70 0.57 -11.34
C GLU A 119 -9.15 0.20 -11.66
N GLU A 120 -9.43 -0.25 -12.88
CA GLU A 120 -10.77 -0.72 -13.26
C GLU A 120 -11.20 -1.93 -12.42
N VAL A 121 -10.26 -2.80 -12.07
CA VAL A 121 -10.52 -3.94 -11.18
C VAL A 121 -10.83 -3.48 -9.76
N GLU A 122 -10.14 -2.44 -9.29
CA GLU A 122 -10.43 -1.83 -7.98
C GLU A 122 -11.85 -1.26 -7.94
N LEU A 123 -12.22 -0.46 -8.95
CA LEU A 123 -13.57 0.11 -9.07
C LEU A 123 -14.64 -0.99 -9.19
N ALA A 124 -14.41 -2.01 -10.00
CA ALA A 124 -15.33 -3.14 -10.13
C ALA A 124 -15.53 -3.86 -8.79
N THR A 125 -14.47 -3.99 -7.99
CA THR A 125 -14.53 -4.60 -6.66
C THR A 125 -15.32 -3.73 -5.69
N GLU A 126 -15.11 -2.42 -5.67
CA GLU A 126 -15.90 -1.47 -4.88
C GLU A 126 -17.39 -1.53 -5.25
N TYR A 127 -17.72 -1.57 -6.55
CA TYR A 127 -19.10 -1.72 -7.00
C TYR A 127 -19.74 -3.03 -6.56
N LEU A 128 -19.00 -4.14 -6.61
CA LEU A 128 -19.47 -5.43 -6.11
C LEU A 128 -19.78 -5.38 -4.60
N ILE A 129 -18.88 -4.82 -3.80
CA ILE A 129 -19.08 -4.67 -2.35
C ILE A 129 -20.34 -3.84 -2.06
N ARG A 130 -20.54 -2.72 -2.77
CA ARG A 130 -21.74 -1.88 -2.66
C ARG A 130 -23.00 -2.64 -3.06
N ALA A 131 -22.97 -3.38 -4.17
CA ALA A 131 -24.11 -4.13 -4.69
C ALA A 131 -24.57 -5.26 -3.74
N LEU A 132 -23.64 -5.87 -3.01
CA LEU A 132 -23.93 -6.89 -2.01
C LEU A 132 -24.41 -6.30 -0.67
N GLY A 133 -24.38 -4.98 -0.49
CA GLY A 133 -24.85 -4.32 0.71
C GLY A 133 -24.00 -4.61 1.97
N VAL A 134 -22.75 -5.03 1.80
CA VAL A 134 -21.83 -5.22 2.93
C VAL A 134 -21.39 -3.85 3.43
N PRO A 135 -21.52 -3.54 4.75
CA PRO A 135 -20.95 -2.32 5.30
C PRO A 135 -19.43 -2.27 5.02
N PHE A 136 -18.96 -1.17 4.46
CA PHE A 136 -17.59 -1.07 3.97
C PHE A 136 -16.89 0.20 4.42
N THR A 137 -15.56 0.15 4.42
CA THR A 137 -14.69 1.32 4.27
C THR A 137 -13.73 1.06 3.10
N PHE A 138 -13.73 1.91 2.11
CA PHE A 138 -12.73 1.87 1.06
C PHE A 138 -11.54 2.71 1.45
N ILE A 139 -10.39 2.07 1.48
CA ILE A 139 -9.09 2.70 1.70
C ILE A 139 -8.36 2.64 0.35
N ARG A 140 -8.32 3.77 -0.33
CA ARG A 140 -7.63 3.94 -1.60
C ARG A 140 -6.23 4.46 -1.33
N ASN A 141 -5.27 3.54 -1.27
CA ASN A 141 -3.88 3.87 -0.99
C ASN A 141 -3.21 4.50 -2.21
N GLY A 142 -2.54 5.62 -2.01
CA GLY A 142 -1.53 6.13 -2.94
C GLY A 142 -0.32 5.20 -3.03
N VAL A 143 0.64 5.55 -3.87
CA VAL A 143 1.89 4.81 -3.99
C VAL A 143 2.70 4.95 -2.70
N TYR A 144 3.37 3.88 -2.32
CA TYR A 144 4.19 3.87 -1.12
C TYR A 144 5.49 4.62 -1.34
N PHE A 145 5.80 5.57 -0.46
CA PHE A 145 7.11 6.25 -0.42
C PHE A 145 8.26 5.24 -0.29
N ASP A 146 8.00 4.09 0.28
CA ASP A 146 8.92 2.96 0.43
C ASP A 146 9.50 2.46 -0.90
N GLU A 147 8.79 2.65 -2.01
CA GLU A 147 9.25 2.26 -3.35
C GLU A 147 10.46 3.10 -3.82
N LEU A 148 10.65 4.30 -3.26
CA LEU A 148 11.83 5.13 -3.53
C LEU A 148 13.10 4.66 -2.82
N ARG A 149 13.03 3.68 -1.93
CA ARG A 149 14.16 3.28 -1.07
C ARG A 149 15.43 3.02 -1.87
N SER A 150 15.37 2.20 -2.91
CA SER A 150 16.55 1.81 -3.68
C SER A 150 17.19 2.97 -4.43
N GLU A 151 16.38 3.87 -5.00
CA GLU A 151 16.86 5.09 -5.64
C GLU A 151 17.53 6.02 -4.63
N LEU A 152 16.91 6.24 -3.49
CA LEU A 152 17.43 7.11 -2.43
C LEU A 152 18.72 6.54 -1.81
N GLU A 153 18.83 5.21 -1.63
CA GLU A 153 20.06 4.57 -1.15
C GLU A 153 21.22 4.72 -2.14
N ILE A 154 20.95 4.62 -3.44
CA ILE A 154 21.94 4.89 -4.50
C ILE A 154 22.32 6.37 -4.46
N ALA A 155 21.35 7.27 -4.43
CA ALA A 155 21.61 8.71 -4.41
C ALA A 155 22.41 9.15 -3.18
N ALA A 156 22.16 8.55 -2.01
CA ALA A 156 22.95 8.79 -0.80
C ALA A 156 24.42 8.38 -0.95
N LYS A 157 24.71 7.35 -1.75
CA LYS A 157 26.08 6.87 -2.01
C LYS A 157 26.77 7.67 -3.10
N THR A 158 26.07 7.97 -4.20
CA THR A 158 26.65 8.60 -5.39
C THR A 158 26.64 10.12 -5.37
N GLY A 159 25.74 10.73 -4.59
CA GLY A 159 25.47 12.16 -4.58
C GLY A 159 24.56 12.64 -5.72
N VAL A 160 24.00 11.73 -6.51
CA VAL A 160 23.13 12.05 -7.65
C VAL A 160 21.85 11.22 -7.58
N LEU A 161 20.71 11.89 -7.73
CA LEU A 161 19.37 11.27 -7.85
C LEU A 161 18.88 11.46 -9.30
N PRO A 162 19.10 10.49 -10.20
CA PRO A 162 18.65 10.60 -11.59
C PRO A 162 17.15 10.33 -11.68
N SER A 163 16.43 11.10 -12.52
CA SER A 163 15.03 10.80 -12.80
C SER A 163 14.55 11.29 -14.16
N ALA A 164 13.49 10.67 -14.66
CA ALA A 164 12.75 11.05 -15.85
C ALA A 164 11.37 11.65 -15.53
N THR A 165 11.20 12.21 -14.33
CA THR A 165 9.90 12.70 -13.83
C THR A 165 9.47 14.05 -14.37
N GLY A 166 10.36 14.77 -15.12
CA GLY A 166 10.11 16.17 -15.49
C GLY A 166 9.97 17.09 -14.27
N ASN A 167 10.49 16.66 -13.12
CA ASN A 167 10.34 17.28 -11.80
C ASN A 167 8.87 17.56 -11.45
N GLN A 168 7.93 16.75 -11.96
CA GLN A 168 6.52 16.85 -11.61
C GLN A 168 6.30 16.38 -10.16
N PRO A 169 5.29 16.96 -9.50
CA PRO A 169 4.99 16.60 -8.11
C PRO A 169 4.42 15.18 -7.99
N LEU A 170 4.71 14.55 -6.87
CA LEU A 170 4.18 13.25 -6.44
C LEU A 170 3.66 13.32 -5.00
N ASN A 171 2.67 12.48 -4.69
CA ASN A 171 1.92 12.51 -3.43
C ASN A 171 2.12 11.24 -2.59
N TRP A 172 3.26 10.58 -2.70
CA TRP A 172 3.53 9.30 -2.09
C TRP A 172 3.69 9.41 -0.58
N ALA A 173 3.23 8.40 0.14
CA ALA A 173 3.27 8.36 1.59
C ALA A 173 3.82 7.02 2.10
N LEU A 174 4.33 6.98 3.32
CA LEU A 174 4.87 5.76 3.91
C LEU A 174 3.78 4.69 4.04
N ARG A 175 4.11 3.46 3.68
CA ARG A 175 3.24 2.28 3.85
C ARG A 175 2.78 2.13 5.30
N ARG A 176 3.69 2.39 6.25
CA ARG A 176 3.38 2.38 7.66
C ARG A 176 2.31 3.39 8.06
N ASP A 177 2.32 4.59 7.51
CA ASP A 177 1.30 5.59 7.82
C ASP A 177 -0.08 5.16 7.28
N MET A 178 -0.12 4.53 6.11
CA MET A 178 -1.35 3.91 5.59
C MET A 178 -1.83 2.74 6.47
N ALA A 179 -0.91 1.91 6.97
CA ALA A 179 -1.25 0.86 7.93
C ALA A 179 -1.83 1.43 9.25
N CYS A 180 -1.29 2.56 9.74
CA CYS A 180 -1.84 3.27 10.89
C CYS A 180 -3.29 3.72 10.63
N ALA A 181 -3.59 4.25 9.44
CA ALA A 181 -4.95 4.67 9.07
C ALA A 181 -5.92 3.47 9.06
N VAL A 182 -5.52 2.33 8.48
CA VAL A 182 -6.34 1.10 8.49
C VAL A 182 -6.60 0.62 9.92
N ALA A 183 -5.57 0.62 10.77
CA ALA A 183 -5.71 0.22 12.16
C ALA A 183 -6.61 1.19 12.95
N ALA A 184 -6.56 2.49 12.67
CA ALA A 184 -7.44 3.49 13.27
C ALA A 184 -8.91 3.27 12.87
N VAL A 185 -9.18 2.98 11.58
CA VAL A 185 -10.52 2.64 11.08
C VAL A 185 -11.10 1.42 11.82
N LEU A 186 -10.30 0.40 12.09
CA LEU A 186 -10.71 -0.79 12.84
C LEU A 186 -10.91 -0.52 14.34
N HIS A 187 -10.25 0.48 14.90
CA HIS A 187 -10.29 0.80 16.33
C HIS A 187 -11.38 1.80 16.70
N GLN A 188 -11.75 2.66 15.75
CA GLN A 188 -12.74 3.72 15.91
C GLN A 188 -14.08 3.31 15.28
N LYS A 189 -15.15 4.03 15.62
CA LYS A 189 -16.48 3.82 15.04
C LYS A 189 -16.80 4.92 14.03
N GLY A 190 -17.75 4.64 13.12
CA GLY A 190 -18.30 5.64 12.22
C GLY A 190 -17.52 5.76 10.92
N HIS A 191 -16.80 4.72 10.55
CA HIS A 191 -16.10 4.63 9.27
C HIS A 191 -16.86 3.83 8.21
N GLU A 192 -17.95 3.18 8.57
CA GLU A 192 -18.78 2.43 7.63
C GLU A 192 -19.34 3.37 6.55
N TRP A 193 -19.40 2.86 5.32
CA TRP A 193 -19.90 3.56 4.13
C TRP A 193 -19.04 4.74 3.67
N LYS A 194 -17.78 4.81 4.12
CA LYS A 194 -16.84 5.87 3.76
C LYS A 194 -15.77 5.39 2.79
N THR A 195 -15.22 6.35 2.05
CA THR A 195 -14.05 6.17 1.18
C THR A 195 -13.00 7.19 1.59
N TYR A 196 -11.77 6.73 1.77
CA TYR A 196 -10.62 7.56 2.10
C TYR A 196 -9.54 7.39 1.04
N GLU A 197 -9.10 8.49 0.44
CA GLU A 197 -7.90 8.54 -0.40
C GLU A 197 -6.71 8.82 0.52
N LEU A 198 -5.79 7.88 0.64
CA LEU A 198 -4.62 8.03 1.52
C LEU A 198 -3.39 8.40 0.69
N THR A 199 -3.08 9.68 0.67
CA THR A 199 -1.93 10.27 -0.02
C THR A 199 -1.18 11.20 0.92
N ALA A 200 0.01 11.68 0.53
CA ALA A 200 0.66 12.75 1.28
C ALA A 200 -0.21 14.02 1.33
N ALA A 201 -0.17 14.75 2.43
CA ALA A 201 -0.91 15.99 2.60
C ALA A 201 -0.43 17.10 1.66
N GLN A 202 0.82 17.03 1.22
CA GLN A 202 1.42 17.93 0.23
C GLN A 202 2.21 17.13 -0.78
N ALA A 203 2.08 17.49 -2.05
CA ALA A 203 2.89 16.91 -3.09
C ALA A 203 4.33 17.49 -3.03
N PHE A 204 5.30 16.68 -3.42
CA PHE A 204 6.72 17.04 -3.42
C PHE A 204 7.37 16.56 -4.73
N THR A 205 8.54 17.09 -5.03
CA THR A 205 9.29 16.82 -6.26
C THR A 205 10.57 16.00 -5.98
N TYR A 206 11.23 15.55 -7.03
CA TYR A 206 12.56 14.93 -6.90
C TYR A 206 13.62 15.93 -6.41
N ASP A 207 13.47 17.23 -6.68
CA ASP A 207 14.32 18.29 -6.08
C ASP A 207 14.13 18.34 -4.55
N ASP A 208 12.89 18.23 -4.08
CA ASP A 208 12.58 18.17 -2.64
C ASP A 208 13.18 16.92 -2.01
N LEU A 209 13.11 15.76 -2.70
CA LEU A 209 13.73 14.52 -2.24
C LEU A 209 15.26 14.65 -2.13
N ALA A 210 15.92 15.22 -3.13
CA ALA A 210 17.38 15.44 -3.11
C ALA A 210 17.79 16.39 -1.96
N THR A 211 17.00 17.44 -1.73
CA THR A 211 17.19 18.37 -0.63
C THR A 211 17.04 17.67 0.72
N ALA A 212 15.95 16.94 0.93
CA ALA A 212 15.67 16.22 2.17
C ALA A 212 16.69 15.11 2.43
N LEU A 213 17.15 14.40 1.38
CA LEU A 213 18.19 13.38 1.49
C LEU A 213 19.55 14.00 1.88
N SER A 214 19.90 15.15 1.29
CA SER A 214 21.10 15.90 1.67
C SER A 214 21.10 16.28 3.15
N GLN A 215 19.98 16.78 3.65
CA GLN A 215 19.81 17.14 5.06
C GLN A 215 19.91 15.93 6.00
N THR A 216 19.32 14.81 5.58
CA THR A 216 19.28 13.58 6.40
C THR A 216 20.65 12.89 6.49
N THR A 217 21.40 12.87 5.37
CA THR A 217 22.69 12.17 5.28
C THR A 217 23.89 13.05 5.61
N GLY A 218 23.72 14.37 5.64
CA GLY A 218 24.82 15.33 5.76
C GLY A 218 25.74 15.40 4.52
N ARG A 219 25.35 14.79 3.41
CA ARG A 219 26.09 14.75 2.15
C ARG A 219 25.28 15.45 1.07
N ARG A 220 25.95 16.20 0.21
CA ARG A 220 25.27 16.86 -0.93
C ARG A 220 24.74 15.80 -1.89
N VAL A 221 23.44 15.82 -2.14
CA VAL A 221 22.74 15.07 -3.18
C VAL A 221 22.06 16.06 -4.13
N THR A 222 22.21 15.87 -5.43
CA THR A 222 21.57 16.71 -6.45
C THR A 222 20.65 15.86 -7.31
N HIS A 223 19.46 16.38 -7.59
CA HIS A 223 18.58 15.78 -8.58
C HIS A 223 19.11 16.04 -9.99
N HIS A 224 19.10 15.03 -10.83
CA HIS A 224 19.48 15.12 -12.23
C HIS A 224 18.33 14.66 -13.12
N GLN A 225 17.58 15.63 -13.65
CA GLN A 225 16.51 15.37 -14.61
C GLN A 225 17.09 14.92 -15.94
N THR A 226 16.59 13.81 -16.49
CA THR A 226 17.04 13.23 -17.75
C THR A 226 15.88 12.56 -18.52
N ASP A 227 16.15 11.95 -19.67
CA ASP A 227 15.20 11.11 -20.39
C ASP A 227 15.09 9.70 -19.75
N PRO A 228 14.00 8.94 -20.02
CA PRO A 228 13.79 7.62 -19.40
C PRO A 228 14.95 6.64 -19.65
N ALA A 229 15.47 6.54 -20.87
CA ALA A 229 16.54 5.61 -21.18
C ALA A 229 17.85 5.97 -20.46
N SER A 230 18.14 7.25 -20.31
CA SER A 230 19.29 7.74 -19.56
C SER A 230 19.10 7.56 -18.05
N ALA A 231 17.89 7.68 -17.51
CA ALA A 231 17.57 7.39 -16.11
C ALA A 231 17.83 5.90 -15.80
N VAL A 232 17.34 4.98 -16.65
CA VAL A 232 17.60 3.54 -16.51
C VAL A 232 19.10 3.26 -16.50
N ARG A 233 19.86 3.84 -17.47
CA ARG A 233 21.32 3.65 -17.53
C ARG A 233 22.00 4.16 -16.26
N ALA A 234 21.68 5.37 -15.80
CA ALA A 234 22.29 5.96 -14.62
C ALA A 234 22.04 5.13 -13.34
N LEU A 235 20.84 4.60 -13.16
CA LEU A 235 20.52 3.69 -12.06
C LEU A 235 21.29 2.36 -12.16
N THR A 236 21.36 1.80 -13.37
CA THR A 236 22.07 0.53 -13.61
C THR A 236 23.59 0.68 -13.41
N ASP A 237 24.18 1.73 -13.93
CA ASP A 237 25.61 2.05 -13.75
C ASP A 237 25.97 2.29 -12.28
N SER A 238 24.98 2.72 -11.47
CA SER A 238 25.11 2.90 -10.03
C SER A 238 24.88 1.61 -9.22
N GLY A 239 24.69 0.47 -9.88
CA GLY A 239 24.60 -0.86 -9.28
C GLY A 239 23.19 -1.40 -9.08
N MET A 240 22.15 -0.75 -9.61
CA MET A 240 20.79 -1.30 -9.60
C MET A 240 20.65 -2.38 -10.68
N PRO A 241 19.99 -3.53 -10.42
CA PRO A 241 19.67 -4.48 -11.48
C PRO A 241 18.84 -3.82 -12.58
N SER A 242 19.18 -4.09 -13.86
CA SER A 242 18.56 -3.42 -15.02
C SER A 242 17.03 -3.57 -15.06
N GLU A 243 16.50 -4.75 -14.74
CA GLU A 243 15.06 -5.00 -14.68
C GLU A 243 14.39 -4.10 -13.62
N HIS A 244 15.02 -3.96 -12.45
CA HIS A 244 14.52 -3.09 -11.38
C HIS A 244 14.59 -1.61 -11.80
N ALA A 245 15.67 -1.18 -12.44
CA ALA A 245 15.80 0.19 -12.94
C ALA A 245 14.73 0.51 -14.00
N SER A 246 14.45 -0.43 -14.92
CA SER A 246 13.37 -0.28 -15.90
C SER A 246 12.01 -0.17 -15.22
N THR A 247 11.69 -1.05 -14.26
CA THR A 247 10.45 -0.98 -13.48
C THR A 247 10.28 0.37 -12.80
N ILE A 248 11.32 0.89 -12.13
CA ILE A 248 11.26 2.20 -11.47
C ILE A 248 10.93 3.31 -12.47
N VAL A 249 11.61 3.32 -13.61
CA VAL A 249 11.41 4.39 -14.59
C VAL A 249 10.07 4.26 -15.32
N GLU A 250 9.69 3.06 -15.74
CA GLU A 250 8.49 2.82 -16.53
C GLU A 250 7.22 2.88 -15.67
N ASP A 251 7.21 2.19 -14.52
CA ASP A 251 6.00 2.04 -13.70
C ASP A 251 5.79 3.20 -12.71
N PHE A 252 6.85 3.97 -12.39
CA PHE A 252 6.75 5.06 -11.42
C PHE A 252 7.15 6.43 -11.99
N GLN A 253 8.37 6.59 -12.51
CA GLN A 253 8.82 7.91 -12.94
C GLN A 253 8.06 8.43 -14.16
N THR A 254 7.71 7.56 -15.12
CA THR A 254 6.91 7.93 -16.29
C THR A 254 5.49 8.38 -15.91
N PRO A 255 4.73 7.67 -15.06
CA PRO A 255 3.45 8.17 -14.55
C PRO A 255 3.57 9.48 -13.75
N ILE A 256 4.68 9.70 -12.99
CA ILE A 256 4.93 10.99 -12.35
C ILE A 256 5.06 12.08 -13.40
N ALA A 257 5.87 11.88 -14.46
CA ALA A 257 6.03 12.84 -15.56
C ALA A 257 4.70 13.19 -16.23
N HIS A 258 3.76 12.25 -16.29
CA HIS A 258 2.41 12.43 -16.79
C HIS A 258 1.41 12.93 -15.74
N ARG A 259 1.89 13.39 -14.58
CA ARG A 259 1.08 13.98 -13.49
C ARG A 259 -0.02 13.07 -12.94
N LYS A 260 0.22 11.74 -12.90
CA LYS A 260 -0.77 10.78 -12.38
C LYS A 260 -0.90 10.80 -10.86
N PHE A 261 0.08 11.33 -10.12
CA PHE A 261 0.17 11.31 -8.66
C PHE A 261 0.20 12.72 -8.05
N THR A 262 -0.70 13.60 -8.49
CA THR A 262 -0.71 15.01 -8.05
C THR A 262 -1.76 15.32 -7.00
N ASP A 263 -2.79 14.49 -6.86
CA ASP A 263 -3.85 14.74 -5.88
C ASP A 263 -3.34 14.49 -4.47
N HIS A 264 -3.61 15.41 -3.58
CA HIS A 264 -3.22 15.34 -2.18
C HIS A 264 -4.37 15.81 -1.29
N ASN A 265 -4.39 15.32 -0.05
CA ASN A 265 -5.40 15.65 0.94
C ASN A 265 -4.89 15.35 2.35
N ASP A 266 -5.64 15.80 3.35
CA ASP A 266 -5.25 15.66 4.75
C ASP A 266 -5.71 14.35 5.42
N ALA A 267 -6.42 13.47 4.72
CA ALA A 267 -7.00 12.27 5.32
C ALA A 267 -5.97 11.40 6.07
N LEU A 268 -4.78 11.22 5.49
CA LEU A 268 -3.72 10.46 6.15
C LEU A 268 -3.18 11.19 7.39
N THR A 269 -3.08 12.51 7.33
CA THR A 269 -2.68 13.36 8.47
C THR A 269 -3.69 13.26 9.60
N ASP A 270 -4.99 13.26 9.29
CA ASP A 270 -6.06 13.13 10.28
C ASP A 270 -5.97 11.80 11.04
N PHE A 271 -5.60 10.70 10.37
CA PHE A 271 -5.42 9.40 11.01
C PHE A 271 -4.11 9.29 11.80
N THR A 272 -3.03 9.90 11.34
CA THR A 272 -1.69 9.72 11.92
C THR A 272 -1.32 10.81 12.92
N GLY A 273 -2.04 11.93 12.91
CA GLY A 273 -1.75 13.11 13.73
C GLY A 273 -0.50 13.89 13.29
N ARG A 274 0.04 13.57 12.11
CA ARG A 274 1.25 14.21 11.57
C ARG A 274 1.22 14.28 10.05
N PRO A 275 1.68 15.37 9.43
CA PRO A 275 1.80 15.43 7.98
C PRO A 275 2.93 14.50 7.48
N THR A 276 2.71 13.94 6.30
CA THR A 276 3.74 13.20 5.58
C THR A 276 4.57 14.20 4.78
N ASP A 277 5.87 14.30 5.06
CA ASP A 277 6.84 15.11 4.34
C ASP A 277 8.07 14.29 3.93
N PRO A 278 8.83 14.68 2.87
CA PRO A 278 9.97 13.94 2.39
C PRO A 278 11.06 13.72 3.45
N ALA A 279 11.36 14.71 4.27
CA ALA A 279 12.42 14.61 5.26
C ALA A 279 12.09 13.60 6.36
N THR A 280 10.84 13.58 6.84
CA THR A 280 10.35 12.60 7.82
C THR A 280 10.30 11.21 7.21
N SER A 281 9.84 11.10 5.97
CA SER A 281 9.75 9.82 5.25
C SER A 281 11.14 9.22 5.01
N ILE A 282 12.11 10.01 4.54
CA ILE A 282 13.50 9.57 4.34
C ILE A 282 14.13 9.13 5.67
N ARG A 283 14.01 9.94 6.75
CA ARG A 283 14.51 9.54 8.07
C ARG A 283 13.91 8.22 8.56
N THR A 284 12.67 7.95 8.23
CA THR A 284 11.99 6.70 8.59
C THR A 284 12.51 5.52 7.77
N LEU A 285 12.74 5.71 6.47
CA LEU A 285 13.29 4.67 5.60
C LEU A 285 14.72 4.28 5.95
N PHE A 286 15.54 5.21 6.41
CA PHE A 286 16.98 4.99 6.65
C PHE A 286 17.31 4.58 8.11
N ARG A 287 16.31 4.40 8.94
CA ARG A 287 16.43 3.79 10.29
C ARG A 287 16.38 2.27 10.22
#